data_4029fe542f5912f08f08e29be178c343
#
_entry.id   4029fe542f5912f08f08e29be178c343
#
_cell.length_a   1.000
_cell.length_b   1.000
_cell.length_c   1.000
_cell.angle_alpha   90.00
_cell.angle_beta   90.00
_cell.angle_gamma   90.00
#
_symmetry.space_group_name_H-M   'P 1'
#
loop_
_entity.id
_entity.type
_entity.pdbx_description
1 polymer ?
#
loop_
_entity_poly.entity_id
_entity_poly.type
_entity_poly.pdbx_seq_one_letter_code
_entity_poly.pdbx_strand_id
1 'polypeptide(L)'
;MIKLYQFDELRPEEILNRDIRAEKNVEDVVDGILADVRARGDAALKEYALKFDGASIEELQVTQAEIDEAFANMDPYFLETLKEAAANIEAFHRQQVHKNFVMNDKPGVVLGQKYTPIEKAGVYVPGGTAAYPSTVLMDVIPAKVAGVSEIVMTTPAGKDGRVNPVILAAAATAGVTKIFKTGGAQAVAALAYGTESIPAVDKIVGPGNIYVATAKRKVFGKVGIDMIAGPSEILVLADGGCDPAWVAADLLSQAEHDKLASPVLVTDSEALAKAVQAELEVQIPQLPRAAIARASVDDNGKIIVCTDLHKAIEACNIIAPEHLEVCVEDPFGVLNEIKNAGSIFLGRNVPEALGDYFAGPNHTLPTSGTARFSSPLGVDDFVKKSSFLYYTRDALEVVAPRIADFAEREGLHAHARSVTIRYE
;
A
#
# COMPACT_ATOMS: atom_id res chain seq x y z
N MET A 1 -19.91 -22.93 0.15
CA MET A 1 -18.69 -23.79 0.18
C MET A 1 -17.75 -23.33 -0.91
N ILE A 2 -16.47 -23.17 -0.61
CA ILE A 2 -15.43 -22.75 -1.59
C ILE A 2 -15.39 -23.71 -2.78
N LYS A 3 -15.20 -23.17 -3.99
CA LYS A 3 -15.21 -23.97 -5.23
C LYS A 3 -13.82 -24.52 -5.54
N LEU A 4 -13.78 -25.78 -6.01
CA LEU A 4 -12.57 -26.48 -6.41
C LEU A 4 -12.51 -26.55 -7.94
N TYR A 5 -11.34 -26.23 -8.49
CA TYR A 5 -11.05 -26.19 -9.93
C TYR A 5 -9.78 -26.95 -10.26
N GLN A 6 -9.70 -27.50 -11.47
CA GLN A 6 -8.43 -27.96 -12.05
C GLN A 6 -7.82 -26.79 -12.82
N PHE A 7 -6.51 -26.55 -12.64
CA PHE A 7 -5.83 -25.39 -13.23
C PHE A 7 -5.94 -25.37 -14.77
N ASP A 8 -5.81 -26.50 -15.41
CA ASP A 8 -5.84 -26.63 -16.87
C ASP A 8 -7.24 -26.36 -17.48
N GLU A 9 -8.29 -26.30 -16.64
CA GLU A 9 -9.67 -26.00 -17.05
C GLU A 9 -10.00 -24.51 -16.90
N LEU A 10 -9.15 -23.71 -16.26
CA LEU A 10 -9.37 -22.29 -15.98
C LEU A 10 -8.66 -21.39 -17.00
N ARG A 11 -9.38 -20.40 -17.50
CA ARG A 11 -8.75 -19.29 -18.20
C ARG A 11 -8.22 -18.26 -17.21
N PRO A 12 -7.10 -17.57 -17.52
CA PRO A 12 -6.51 -16.59 -16.60
C PRO A 12 -7.50 -15.53 -16.08
N GLU A 13 -8.40 -15.06 -16.93
CA GLU A 13 -9.44 -14.09 -16.61
C GLU A 13 -10.55 -14.63 -15.71
N GLU A 14 -10.69 -15.95 -15.58
CA GLU A 14 -11.69 -16.62 -14.72
C GLU A 14 -11.15 -16.87 -13.31
N ILE A 15 -9.83 -16.79 -13.13
CA ILE A 15 -9.19 -17.10 -11.86
C ILE A 15 -9.58 -16.06 -10.80
N LEU A 16 -9.52 -14.77 -11.12
CA LEU A 16 -9.99 -13.71 -10.23
C LEU A 16 -10.78 -12.65 -11.01
N ASN A 17 -11.95 -12.29 -10.49
CA ASN A 17 -12.68 -11.14 -10.99
C ASN A 17 -12.12 -9.86 -10.35
N ARG A 18 -11.32 -9.12 -11.11
CA ARG A 18 -10.61 -7.92 -10.65
C ARG A 18 -11.08 -6.63 -11.31
N ASP A 19 -12.29 -6.61 -11.84
CA ASP A 19 -12.85 -5.38 -12.42
C ASP A 19 -13.24 -4.40 -11.30
N ILE A 20 -12.25 -3.58 -10.90
CA ILE A 20 -12.40 -2.56 -9.85
C ILE A 20 -12.98 -1.26 -10.43
N ARG A 21 -13.82 -1.31 -11.43
CA ARG A 21 -14.50 -0.11 -11.89
C ARG A 21 -15.47 0.34 -10.80
N ALA A 22 -15.18 1.49 -10.20
CA ALA A 22 -16.17 2.14 -9.36
C ALA A 22 -17.44 2.33 -10.18
N GLU A 23 -18.57 1.96 -9.60
CA GLU A 23 -19.86 2.28 -10.21
C GLU A 23 -19.93 3.78 -10.49
N LYS A 24 -20.55 4.18 -11.58
CA LYS A 24 -20.61 5.59 -12.00
C LYS A 24 -21.14 6.51 -10.88
N ASN A 25 -22.05 6.03 -10.07
CA ASN A 25 -22.57 6.72 -8.90
C ASN A 25 -21.48 7.07 -7.87
N VAL A 26 -20.49 6.18 -7.64
CA VAL A 26 -19.37 6.43 -6.73
C VAL A 26 -18.47 7.54 -7.26
N GLU A 27 -18.21 7.54 -8.57
CA GLU A 27 -17.41 8.58 -9.21
C GLU A 27 -18.08 9.97 -9.10
N ASP A 28 -19.36 10.06 -9.38
CA ASP A 28 -20.12 11.32 -9.29
C ASP A 28 -20.17 11.84 -7.84
N VAL A 29 -20.35 10.96 -6.86
CA VAL A 29 -20.32 11.33 -5.43
C VAL A 29 -18.94 11.85 -5.02
N VAL A 30 -17.87 11.16 -5.44
CA VAL A 30 -16.50 11.58 -5.12
C VAL A 30 -16.16 12.92 -5.77
N ASP A 31 -16.54 13.13 -7.03
CA ASP A 31 -16.34 14.42 -7.73
C ASP A 31 -17.03 15.57 -6.98
N GLY A 32 -18.26 15.34 -6.51
CA GLY A 32 -18.97 16.30 -5.67
C GLY A 32 -18.23 16.62 -4.37
N ILE A 33 -17.73 15.61 -3.68
CA ILE A 33 -16.96 15.79 -2.43
C ILE A 33 -15.66 16.55 -2.68
N LEU A 34 -14.89 16.17 -3.71
CA LEU A 34 -13.63 16.83 -4.05
C LEU A 34 -13.85 18.31 -4.39
N ALA A 35 -14.87 18.62 -5.17
CA ALA A 35 -15.23 20.00 -5.54
C ALA A 35 -15.66 20.82 -4.31
N ASP A 36 -16.45 20.21 -3.42
CA ASP A 36 -16.98 20.88 -2.24
C ASP A 36 -15.88 21.20 -1.21
N VAL A 37 -14.99 20.23 -0.90
CA VAL A 37 -13.86 20.49 0.00
C VAL A 37 -12.93 21.57 -0.59
N ARG A 38 -12.71 21.55 -1.90
CA ARG A 38 -11.91 22.58 -2.56
C ARG A 38 -12.52 23.98 -2.47
N ALA A 39 -13.85 24.06 -2.43
CA ALA A 39 -14.56 25.34 -2.37
C ALA A 39 -14.76 25.85 -0.94
N ARG A 40 -15.03 24.96 0.04
CA ARG A 40 -15.44 25.33 1.39
C ARG A 40 -14.46 24.94 2.50
N GLY A 41 -13.37 24.23 2.16
CA GLY A 41 -12.30 23.87 3.11
C GLY A 41 -12.81 23.17 4.37
N ASP A 42 -12.39 23.62 5.54
CA ASP A 42 -12.71 23.04 6.84
C ASP A 42 -14.22 22.94 7.12
N ALA A 43 -15.02 23.86 6.60
CA ALA A 43 -16.47 23.84 6.75
C ALA A 43 -17.09 22.59 6.11
N ALA A 44 -16.62 22.21 4.92
CA ALA A 44 -17.05 20.97 4.26
C ALA A 44 -16.64 19.74 5.07
N LEU A 45 -15.41 19.71 5.60
CA LEU A 45 -14.91 18.59 6.39
C LEU A 45 -15.75 18.35 7.65
N LYS A 46 -16.11 19.39 8.36
CA LYS A 46 -16.95 19.33 9.58
C LYS A 46 -18.36 18.82 9.25
N GLU A 47 -18.93 19.27 8.15
CA GLU A 47 -20.25 18.83 7.69
C GLU A 47 -20.22 17.33 7.29
N TYR A 48 -19.19 16.89 6.58
CA TYR A 48 -19.03 15.49 6.20
C TYR A 48 -18.74 14.58 7.40
N ALA A 49 -17.98 15.04 8.39
CA ALA A 49 -17.78 14.30 9.65
C ALA A 49 -19.12 14.07 10.38
N LEU A 50 -19.97 15.09 10.45
CA LEU A 50 -21.30 14.94 11.02
C LEU A 50 -22.18 14.00 10.20
N LYS A 51 -22.15 14.13 8.87
CA LYS A 51 -23.00 13.36 7.95
C LYS A 51 -22.64 11.89 7.89
N PHE A 52 -21.35 11.54 7.83
CA PHE A 52 -20.89 10.18 7.57
C PHE A 52 -20.47 9.45 8.85
N ASP A 53 -19.85 10.17 9.80
CA ASP A 53 -19.32 9.58 11.02
C ASP A 53 -20.22 9.85 12.23
N GLY A 54 -21.20 10.76 12.10
CA GLY A 54 -22.04 11.22 13.20
C GLY A 54 -21.27 12.04 14.24
N ALA A 55 -20.09 12.56 13.88
CA ALA A 55 -19.16 13.26 14.73
C ALA A 55 -19.32 14.78 14.58
N SER A 56 -19.64 15.49 15.68
CA SER A 56 -19.59 16.94 15.71
C SER A 56 -18.18 17.39 16.07
N ILE A 57 -17.46 17.98 15.11
CA ILE A 57 -16.06 18.36 15.25
C ILE A 57 -15.94 19.88 15.36
N GLU A 58 -15.45 20.38 16.49
CA GLU A 58 -15.11 21.79 16.64
C GLU A 58 -13.72 22.09 16.10
N GLU A 59 -12.73 21.31 16.56
CA GLU A 59 -11.33 21.39 16.15
C GLU A 59 -10.94 20.16 15.35
N LEU A 60 -10.54 20.36 14.07
CA LEU A 60 -10.12 19.27 13.20
C LEU A 60 -8.79 18.66 13.63
N GLN A 61 -7.87 19.46 14.15
CA GLN A 61 -6.58 18.95 14.60
C GLN A 61 -6.71 18.28 15.96
N VAL A 62 -6.10 17.11 16.10
CA VAL A 62 -5.92 16.43 17.40
C VAL A 62 -4.91 17.21 18.23
N THR A 63 -5.28 17.48 19.49
CA THR A 63 -4.42 18.20 20.42
C THR A 63 -3.36 17.30 21.06
N GLN A 64 -2.26 17.90 21.53
CA GLN A 64 -1.26 17.15 22.29
C GLN A 64 -1.85 16.49 23.54
N ALA A 65 -2.80 17.15 24.20
CA ALA A 65 -3.49 16.60 25.38
C ALA A 65 -4.27 15.31 25.07
N GLU A 66 -4.93 15.22 23.89
CA GLU A 66 -5.63 13.99 23.47
C GLU A 66 -4.63 12.86 23.23
N ILE A 67 -3.45 13.15 22.67
CA ILE A 67 -2.38 12.17 22.45
C ILE A 67 -1.80 11.69 23.79
N ASP A 68 -1.50 12.62 24.69
CA ASP A 68 -0.93 12.31 26.02
C ASP A 68 -1.92 11.47 26.86
N GLU A 69 -3.21 11.81 26.82
CA GLU A 69 -4.26 11.03 27.48
C GLU A 69 -4.37 9.62 26.92
N ALA A 70 -4.34 9.48 25.59
CA ALA A 70 -4.39 8.18 24.93
C ALA A 70 -3.20 7.29 25.34
N PHE A 71 -2.00 7.88 25.38
CA PHE A 71 -0.78 7.19 25.77
C PHE A 71 -0.77 6.78 27.25
N ALA A 72 -1.22 7.67 28.14
CA ALA A 72 -1.26 7.42 29.58
C ALA A 72 -2.25 6.32 29.98
N ASN A 73 -3.34 6.15 29.21
CA ASN A 73 -4.40 5.18 29.49
C ASN A 73 -4.25 3.86 28.70
N MET A 74 -3.21 3.74 27.86
CA MET A 74 -3.00 2.53 27.06
C MET A 74 -2.45 1.40 27.91
N ASP A 75 -2.87 0.17 27.59
CA ASP A 75 -2.29 -1.04 28.18
C ASP A 75 -0.78 -1.06 27.95
N PRO A 76 0.04 -1.19 29.03
CA PRO A 76 1.50 -1.19 28.93
C PRO A 76 2.05 -2.31 28.02
N TYR A 77 1.44 -3.50 28.04
CA TYR A 77 1.85 -4.61 27.18
C TYR A 77 1.64 -4.28 25.69
N PHE A 78 0.51 -3.67 25.37
CA PHE A 78 0.22 -3.24 24.01
C PHE A 78 1.15 -2.10 23.54
N LEU A 79 1.50 -1.15 24.43
CA LEU A 79 2.49 -0.12 24.11
C LEU A 79 3.88 -0.71 23.84
N GLU A 80 4.28 -1.72 24.58
CA GLU A 80 5.54 -2.43 24.33
C GLU A 80 5.50 -3.16 23.00
N THR A 81 4.40 -3.85 22.69
CA THR A 81 4.15 -4.51 21.39
C THR A 81 4.22 -3.52 20.22
N LEU A 82 3.58 -2.35 20.34
CA LEU A 82 3.64 -1.29 19.32
C LEU A 82 5.08 -0.80 19.08
N LYS A 83 5.85 -0.61 20.14
CA LYS A 83 7.25 -0.16 20.04
C LYS A 83 8.15 -1.21 19.40
N GLU A 84 7.95 -2.48 19.73
CA GLU A 84 8.72 -3.58 19.13
C GLU A 84 8.38 -3.74 17.65
N ALA A 85 7.09 -3.72 17.27
CA ALA A 85 6.65 -3.73 15.89
C ALA A 85 7.23 -2.53 15.11
N ALA A 86 7.16 -1.32 15.69
CA ALA A 86 7.75 -0.13 15.08
C ALA A 86 9.26 -0.27 14.85
N ALA A 87 10.00 -0.85 15.80
CA ALA A 87 11.42 -1.09 15.67
C ALA A 87 11.76 -2.10 14.56
N ASN A 88 10.97 -3.18 14.42
CA ASN A 88 11.12 -4.16 13.35
C ASN A 88 10.85 -3.53 11.97
N ILE A 89 9.78 -2.74 11.84
CA ILE A 89 9.43 -2.01 10.61
C ILE A 89 10.54 -1.01 10.25
N GLU A 90 11.05 -0.26 11.22
CA GLU A 90 12.15 0.69 11.00
C GLU A 90 13.42 -0.03 10.56
N ALA A 91 13.78 -1.14 11.21
CA ALA A 91 14.97 -1.92 10.88
C ALA A 91 14.92 -2.46 9.45
N PHE A 92 13.77 -2.97 9.01
CA PHE A 92 13.57 -3.45 7.65
C PHE A 92 13.68 -2.31 6.63
N HIS A 93 12.95 -1.21 6.83
CA HIS A 93 12.90 -0.10 5.88
C HIS A 93 14.21 0.68 5.80
N ARG A 94 15.03 0.67 6.84
CA ARG A 94 16.40 1.24 6.78
C ARG A 94 17.29 0.58 5.71
N GLN A 95 17.04 -0.69 5.35
CA GLN A 95 17.78 -1.38 4.29
C GLN A 95 17.40 -0.88 2.89
N GLN A 96 16.26 -0.18 2.74
CA GLN A 96 15.78 0.37 1.48
C GLN A 96 16.35 1.77 1.16
N VAL A 97 17.12 2.37 2.08
CA VAL A 97 17.66 3.72 1.89
C VAL A 97 18.74 3.73 0.82
N HIS A 98 18.51 4.49 -0.25
CA HIS A 98 19.45 4.64 -1.35
C HIS A 98 20.55 5.67 -1.06
N LYS A 99 21.71 5.43 -1.67
CA LYS A 99 22.84 6.37 -1.66
C LYS A 99 22.91 7.14 -2.97
N ASN A 100 23.28 8.43 -2.89
CA ASN A 100 23.66 9.20 -4.07
C ASN A 100 24.87 8.56 -4.74
N PHE A 101 24.95 8.65 -6.06
CA PHE A 101 26.15 8.24 -6.78
C PHE A 101 26.65 9.35 -7.70
N VAL A 102 27.95 9.31 -7.96
CA VAL A 102 28.66 10.23 -8.85
C VAL A 102 29.56 9.41 -9.75
N MET A 103 29.53 9.71 -11.05
CA MET A 103 30.41 9.16 -12.09
C MET A 103 31.29 10.27 -12.62
N ASN A 104 32.60 10.06 -12.67
CA ASN A 104 33.59 11.01 -13.15
C ASN A 104 34.70 10.35 -13.99
N ASP A 105 34.33 9.29 -14.71
CA ASP A 105 35.26 8.46 -15.50
C ASP A 105 35.85 9.19 -16.72
N LYS A 106 35.24 10.31 -17.14
CA LYS A 106 35.69 11.10 -18.27
C LYS A 106 36.25 12.44 -17.77
N PRO A 107 37.42 12.88 -18.24
CA PRO A 107 37.98 14.18 -17.85
C PRO A 107 37.02 15.33 -18.10
N GLY A 108 36.83 16.18 -17.09
CA GLY A 108 35.95 17.33 -17.17
C GLY A 108 34.45 17.05 -17.16
N VAL A 109 34.04 15.78 -16.93
CA VAL A 109 32.65 15.36 -16.89
C VAL A 109 32.29 14.79 -15.51
N VAL A 110 31.21 15.27 -14.92
CA VAL A 110 30.63 14.68 -13.72
C VAL A 110 29.14 14.41 -13.97
N LEU A 111 28.70 13.19 -13.78
CA LEU A 111 27.31 12.78 -13.84
C LEU A 111 26.91 12.16 -12.50
N GLY A 112 25.65 12.29 -12.11
CA GLY A 112 25.22 11.65 -10.88
C GLY A 112 23.71 11.65 -10.70
N GLN A 113 23.30 11.00 -9.63
CA GLN A 113 21.92 10.97 -9.19
C GLN A 113 21.83 11.30 -7.69
N LYS A 114 20.92 12.21 -7.38
CA LYS A 114 20.62 12.63 -6.00
C LYS A 114 19.26 12.10 -5.61
N TYR A 115 19.19 11.45 -4.47
CA TYR A 115 17.95 11.07 -3.80
C TYR A 115 17.57 12.17 -2.81
N THR A 116 16.32 12.61 -2.87
CA THR A 116 15.80 13.66 -1.98
C THR A 116 14.41 13.26 -1.50
N PRO A 117 14.12 13.28 -0.19
CA PRO A 117 12.77 13.01 0.29
C PRO A 117 11.77 14.03 -0.26
N ILE A 118 10.51 13.64 -0.34
CA ILE A 118 9.42 14.60 -0.47
C ILE A 118 9.31 15.41 0.82
N GLU A 119 8.72 16.60 0.76
CA GLU A 119 8.63 17.46 1.95
C GLU A 119 7.51 17.04 2.89
N LYS A 120 6.35 16.68 2.32
CA LYS A 120 5.15 16.37 3.08
C LYS A 120 4.49 15.08 2.60
N ALA A 121 4.23 14.14 3.51
CA ALA A 121 3.45 12.94 3.26
C ALA A 121 2.11 13.02 3.99
N GLY A 122 1.04 12.68 3.30
CA GLY A 122 -0.30 12.48 3.87
C GLY A 122 -0.54 10.99 4.10
N VAL A 123 -0.86 10.63 5.32
CA VAL A 123 -1.20 9.25 5.70
C VAL A 123 -2.68 9.17 6.00
N TYR A 124 -3.40 8.40 5.19
CA TYR A 124 -4.81 8.12 5.42
C TYR A 124 -4.96 6.83 6.24
N VAL A 125 -5.55 6.94 7.41
CA VAL A 125 -5.84 5.78 8.27
C VAL A 125 -7.36 5.58 8.32
N PRO A 126 -7.87 4.44 7.88
CA PRO A 126 -9.30 4.19 7.91
C PRO A 126 -9.81 4.10 9.35
N GLY A 127 -11.07 4.48 9.53
CA GLY A 127 -11.83 4.27 10.75
C GLY A 127 -13.01 3.34 10.48
N GLY A 128 -13.87 3.17 11.46
CA GLY A 128 -15.08 2.35 11.37
C GLY A 128 -15.14 1.30 12.47
N THR A 129 -15.51 0.07 12.14
CA THR A 129 -15.69 -1.02 13.12
C THR A 129 -14.40 -1.60 13.66
N ALA A 130 -13.27 -1.35 13.01
CA ALA A 130 -11.94 -1.78 13.45
C ALA A 130 -10.99 -0.57 13.53
N ALA A 131 -10.06 -0.62 14.47
CA ALA A 131 -8.92 0.29 14.53
C ALA A 131 -7.71 -0.37 13.83
N TYR A 132 -6.94 0.42 13.09
CA TYR A 132 -5.78 -0.07 12.33
C TYR A 132 -4.48 0.61 12.78
N PRO A 133 -3.99 0.35 14.01
CA PRO A 133 -2.72 0.91 14.49
C PRO A 133 -1.52 0.42 13.66
N SER A 134 -1.59 -0.80 13.11
CA SER A 134 -0.58 -1.35 12.21
C SER A 134 -0.40 -0.50 10.95
N THR A 135 -1.50 -0.05 10.33
CA THR A 135 -1.45 0.85 9.15
C THR A 135 -0.74 2.16 9.49
N VAL A 136 -0.93 2.69 10.71
CA VAL A 136 -0.18 3.88 11.15
C VAL A 136 1.32 3.62 11.14
N LEU A 137 1.77 2.51 11.72
CA LEU A 137 3.19 2.16 11.75
C LEU A 137 3.75 1.91 10.35
N MET A 138 3.02 1.13 9.54
CA MET A 138 3.44 0.70 8.20
C MET A 138 3.53 1.85 7.20
N ASP A 139 2.68 2.88 7.31
CA ASP A 139 2.69 4.00 6.39
C ASP A 139 3.61 5.15 6.86
N VAL A 140 3.70 5.36 8.17
CA VAL A 140 4.47 6.48 8.74
C VAL A 140 5.97 6.19 8.83
N ILE A 141 6.34 4.98 9.26
CA ILE A 141 7.75 4.66 9.53
C ILE A 141 8.62 4.73 8.25
N PRO A 142 8.23 4.17 7.09
CA PRO A 142 9.02 4.32 5.87
C PRO A 142 9.14 5.78 5.41
N ALA A 143 8.09 6.61 5.59
CA ALA A 143 8.18 8.05 5.33
C ALA A 143 9.21 8.74 6.23
N LYS A 144 9.23 8.41 7.51
CA LYS A 144 10.23 8.91 8.48
C LYS A 144 11.65 8.44 8.13
N VAL A 145 11.82 7.16 7.79
CA VAL A 145 13.11 6.60 7.37
C VAL A 145 13.62 7.26 6.09
N ALA A 146 12.72 7.60 5.15
CA ALA A 146 13.04 8.34 3.94
C ALA A 146 13.53 9.78 4.23
N GLY A 147 13.20 10.34 5.40
CA GLY A 147 13.55 11.70 5.80
C GLY A 147 12.48 12.74 5.46
N VAL A 148 11.21 12.34 5.31
CA VAL A 148 10.09 13.27 5.15
C VAL A 148 9.98 14.16 6.39
N SER A 149 9.94 15.48 6.18
CA SER A 149 9.97 16.45 7.27
C SER A 149 8.62 16.68 7.95
N GLU A 150 7.51 16.52 7.21
CA GLU A 150 6.17 16.70 7.73
C GLU A 150 5.27 15.51 7.33
N ILE A 151 4.77 14.78 8.33
CA ILE A 151 3.86 13.64 8.12
C ILE A 151 2.50 14.02 8.70
N VAL A 152 1.53 14.18 7.82
CA VAL A 152 0.16 14.61 8.12
C VAL A 152 -0.77 13.41 8.07
N MET A 153 -1.31 13.01 9.19
CA MET A 153 -2.24 11.88 9.27
C MET A 153 -3.69 12.36 9.33
N THR A 154 -4.57 11.69 8.59
CA THR A 154 -6.01 11.86 8.67
C THR A 154 -6.68 10.55 9.07
N THR A 155 -7.63 10.61 9.99
CA THR A 155 -8.45 9.47 10.44
C THR A 155 -9.78 10.00 10.94
N PRO A 156 -10.92 9.31 10.72
CA PRO A 156 -12.20 9.77 11.21
C PRO A 156 -12.25 9.71 12.74
N ALA A 157 -13.03 10.63 13.33
CA ALA A 157 -13.36 10.59 14.75
C ALA A 157 -14.58 9.71 14.98
N GLY A 158 -14.71 9.20 16.20
CA GLY A 158 -15.93 8.59 16.70
C GLY A 158 -17.05 9.61 16.92
N LYS A 159 -18.26 9.14 17.22
CA LYS A 159 -19.44 9.98 17.49
C LYS A 159 -19.23 11.00 18.64
N ASP A 160 -18.30 10.71 19.52
CA ASP A 160 -17.86 11.58 20.62
C ASP A 160 -16.89 12.69 20.18
N GLY A 161 -16.56 12.76 18.89
CA GLY A 161 -15.61 13.71 18.32
C GLY A 161 -14.15 13.40 18.61
N ARG A 162 -13.83 12.20 19.13
CA ARG A 162 -12.47 11.79 19.51
C ARG A 162 -11.94 10.72 18.56
N VAL A 163 -10.65 10.75 18.31
CA VAL A 163 -9.93 9.67 17.59
C VAL A 163 -9.72 8.50 18.55
N ASN A 164 -9.79 7.29 18.01
CA ASN A 164 -9.54 6.07 18.78
C ASN A 164 -8.16 6.14 19.46
N PRO A 165 -8.07 5.94 20.80
CA PRO A 165 -6.82 6.05 21.56
C PRO A 165 -5.70 5.13 21.04
N VAL A 166 -6.04 3.95 20.51
CA VAL A 166 -5.08 3.00 19.94
C VAL A 166 -4.38 3.59 18.71
N ILE A 167 -5.12 4.32 17.88
CA ILE A 167 -4.58 5.03 16.70
C ILE A 167 -3.65 6.17 17.14
N LEU A 168 -4.04 6.95 18.17
CA LEU A 168 -3.21 8.02 18.71
C LEU A 168 -1.91 7.50 19.32
N ALA A 169 -1.97 6.38 20.04
CA ALA A 169 -0.77 5.73 20.60
C ALA A 169 0.18 5.25 19.50
N ALA A 170 -0.35 4.64 18.43
CA ALA A 170 0.45 4.23 17.28
C ALA A 170 1.07 5.44 16.54
N ALA A 171 0.30 6.51 16.35
CA ALA A 171 0.76 7.74 15.71
C ALA A 171 1.89 8.43 16.49
N ALA A 172 1.77 8.50 17.82
CA ALA A 172 2.83 8.99 18.70
C ALA A 172 4.08 8.11 18.65
N THR A 173 3.90 6.78 18.64
CA THR A 173 5.01 5.81 18.54
C THR A 173 5.74 5.94 17.20
N ALA A 174 5.02 6.08 16.09
CA ALA A 174 5.59 6.23 14.74
C ALA A 174 6.23 7.60 14.52
N GLY A 175 5.79 8.65 15.24
CA GLY A 175 6.30 10.02 15.11
C GLY A 175 5.57 10.86 14.07
N VAL A 176 4.24 10.73 14.00
CA VAL A 176 3.38 11.61 13.19
C VAL A 176 3.50 13.06 13.67
N THR A 177 3.58 14.00 12.73
CA THR A 177 3.75 15.42 13.07
C THR A 177 2.42 16.14 13.34
N LYS A 178 1.37 15.78 12.59
CA LYS A 178 0.03 16.37 12.72
C LYS A 178 -1.04 15.31 12.45
N ILE A 179 -2.11 15.33 13.25
CA ILE A 179 -3.24 14.40 13.13
C ILE A 179 -4.52 15.19 12.99
N PHE A 180 -5.38 14.81 12.02
CA PHE A 180 -6.65 15.49 11.76
C PHE A 180 -7.83 14.52 11.77
N LYS A 181 -8.94 14.97 12.36
CA LYS A 181 -10.20 14.25 12.59
C LYS A 181 -11.07 14.29 11.33
N THR A 182 -10.64 13.64 10.26
CA THR A 182 -11.42 13.53 9.01
C THR A 182 -11.11 12.23 8.31
N GLY A 183 -12.11 11.55 7.77
CA GLY A 183 -12.01 10.30 7.02
C GLY A 183 -12.58 10.45 5.60
N GLY A 184 -12.69 9.33 4.86
CA GLY A 184 -13.35 9.28 3.57
C GLY A 184 -12.68 10.06 2.43
N ALA A 185 -13.42 10.25 1.33
CA ALA A 185 -12.94 10.99 0.17
C ALA A 185 -12.61 12.46 0.49
N GLN A 186 -13.30 13.06 1.46
CA GLN A 186 -13.04 14.42 1.89
C GLN A 186 -11.69 14.60 2.57
N ALA A 187 -11.17 13.57 3.27
CA ALA A 187 -9.82 13.58 3.82
C ALA A 187 -8.76 13.58 2.70
N VAL A 188 -8.97 12.76 1.68
CA VAL A 188 -8.11 12.75 0.48
C VAL A 188 -8.13 14.10 -0.23
N ALA A 189 -9.31 14.73 -0.36
CA ALA A 189 -9.42 16.09 -0.91
C ALA A 189 -8.64 17.12 -0.09
N ALA A 190 -8.77 17.08 1.25
CA ALA A 190 -8.05 17.99 2.14
C ALA A 190 -6.52 17.82 2.02
N LEU A 191 -6.02 16.59 2.00
CA LEU A 191 -4.60 16.31 1.80
C LEU A 191 -4.08 16.76 0.42
N ALA A 192 -4.91 16.62 -0.62
CA ALA A 192 -4.52 16.98 -1.99
C ALA A 192 -4.52 18.49 -2.26
N TYR A 193 -5.52 19.22 -1.76
CA TYR A 193 -5.74 20.63 -2.07
C TYR A 193 -5.33 21.59 -0.96
N GLY A 194 -5.26 21.09 0.27
CA GLY A 194 -5.15 21.90 1.47
C GLY A 194 -6.49 22.50 1.88
N THR A 195 -6.60 22.84 3.16
CA THR A 195 -7.70 23.63 3.74
C THR A 195 -7.10 24.65 4.70
N GLU A 196 -7.94 25.36 5.46
CA GLU A 196 -7.46 26.33 6.45
C GLU A 196 -6.61 25.66 7.54
N SER A 197 -6.98 24.42 7.95
CA SER A 197 -6.28 23.67 9.00
C SER A 197 -5.32 22.64 8.47
N ILE A 198 -5.66 21.95 7.35
CA ILE A 198 -4.92 20.80 6.82
C ILE A 198 -4.00 21.25 5.68
N PRO A 199 -2.68 21.10 5.81
CA PRO A 199 -1.76 21.45 4.74
C PRO A 199 -1.88 20.49 3.56
N ALA A 200 -1.75 21.00 2.33
CA ALA A 200 -1.58 20.15 1.17
C ALA A 200 -0.26 19.38 1.26
N VAL A 201 -0.25 18.14 0.75
CA VAL A 201 0.91 17.23 0.80
C VAL A 201 1.40 16.87 -0.59
N ASP A 202 2.61 16.27 -0.67
CA ASP A 202 3.22 15.84 -1.93
C ASP A 202 2.77 14.44 -2.36
N LYS A 203 2.47 13.57 -1.40
CA LYS A 203 1.99 12.19 -1.64
C LYS A 203 0.99 11.79 -0.56
N ILE A 204 -0.06 11.06 -0.97
CA ILE A 204 -1.07 10.46 -0.09
C ILE A 204 -0.89 8.95 -0.12
N VAL A 205 -0.72 8.34 1.04
CA VAL A 205 -0.58 6.89 1.24
C VAL A 205 -1.65 6.36 2.20
N GLY A 206 -1.87 5.07 2.17
CA GLY A 206 -2.77 4.37 3.06
C GLY A 206 -3.99 3.73 2.37
N PRO A 207 -4.48 2.61 2.93
CA PRO A 207 -5.63 1.87 2.42
C PRO A 207 -6.94 2.60 2.72
N GLY A 208 -7.98 2.29 1.95
CA GLY A 208 -9.31 2.85 2.19
C GLY A 208 -10.37 2.17 1.35
N ASN A 209 -11.64 2.49 1.65
CA ASN A 209 -12.77 1.95 0.90
C ASN A 209 -12.83 2.51 -0.54
N ILE A 210 -13.81 2.05 -1.32
CA ILE A 210 -13.97 2.42 -2.73
C ILE A 210 -14.03 3.95 -2.96
N TYR A 211 -14.58 4.74 -2.02
CA TYR A 211 -14.63 6.20 -2.11
C TYR A 211 -13.25 6.82 -1.96
N VAL A 212 -12.45 6.30 -1.02
CA VAL A 212 -11.06 6.74 -0.79
C VAL A 212 -10.18 6.36 -1.97
N ALA A 213 -10.27 5.12 -2.45
CA ALA A 213 -9.52 4.65 -3.63
C ALA A 213 -9.86 5.48 -4.87
N THR A 214 -11.16 5.77 -5.10
CA THR A 214 -11.63 6.62 -6.19
C THR A 214 -11.12 8.05 -6.05
N ALA A 215 -11.14 8.62 -4.83
CA ALA A 215 -10.62 9.96 -4.58
C ALA A 215 -9.11 10.04 -4.84
N LYS A 216 -8.32 9.06 -4.36
CA LYS A 216 -6.87 8.98 -4.64
C LYS A 216 -6.61 8.95 -6.15
N ARG A 217 -7.34 8.12 -6.90
CA ARG A 217 -7.23 8.07 -8.37
C ARG A 217 -7.52 9.42 -9.04
N LYS A 218 -8.55 10.14 -8.57
CA LYS A 218 -8.97 11.42 -9.15
C LYS A 218 -8.02 12.59 -8.83
N VAL A 219 -7.33 12.55 -7.71
CA VAL A 219 -6.35 13.58 -7.34
C VAL A 219 -4.94 13.27 -7.83
N PHE A 220 -4.70 12.06 -8.35
CA PHE A 220 -3.39 11.69 -8.90
C PHE A 220 -2.99 12.64 -10.04
N GLY A 221 -1.74 13.11 -10.01
CA GLY A 221 -1.23 14.15 -10.90
C GLY A 221 -1.23 15.55 -10.26
N LYS A 222 -2.18 15.86 -9.36
CA LYS A 222 -2.11 17.01 -8.48
C LYS A 222 -1.25 16.69 -7.24
N VAL A 223 -1.36 15.48 -6.74
CA VAL A 223 -0.60 14.91 -5.63
C VAL A 223 -0.19 13.48 -6.02
N GLY A 224 0.95 12.99 -5.53
CA GLY A 224 1.33 11.59 -5.67
C GLY A 224 0.43 10.69 -4.83
N ILE A 225 0.31 9.43 -5.22
CA ILE A 225 -0.34 8.40 -4.39
C ILE A 225 0.59 7.17 -4.32
N ASP A 226 0.35 6.30 -3.33
CA ASP A 226 0.98 4.98 -3.25
C ASP A 226 0.45 4.07 -4.37
N MET A 227 -0.80 3.66 -4.23
CA MET A 227 -1.49 2.76 -5.14
C MET A 227 -2.99 2.97 -5.11
N ILE A 228 -3.70 2.32 -6.03
CA ILE A 228 -5.16 2.19 -6.00
C ILE A 228 -5.45 0.81 -5.43
N ALA A 229 -5.75 0.74 -4.13
CA ALA A 229 -6.05 -0.50 -3.46
C ALA A 229 -7.43 -1.04 -3.85
N GLY A 230 -7.48 -2.32 -4.18
CA GLY A 230 -8.69 -3.12 -4.31
C GLY A 230 -9.03 -3.88 -3.02
N PRO A 231 -9.98 -4.82 -3.08
CA PRO A 231 -10.24 -5.75 -1.99
C PRO A 231 -9.00 -6.59 -1.66
N SER A 232 -8.88 -7.00 -0.39
CA SER A 232 -7.76 -7.81 0.11
C SER A 232 -7.70 -9.19 -0.56
N GLU A 233 -6.50 -9.67 -0.82
CA GLU A 233 -6.24 -10.95 -1.48
C GLU A 233 -5.19 -11.75 -0.70
N ILE A 234 -5.45 -13.04 -0.52
CA ILE A 234 -4.44 -13.99 -0.07
C ILE A 234 -4.40 -15.19 -1.02
N LEU A 235 -3.19 -15.61 -1.36
CA LEU A 235 -2.95 -16.87 -2.05
C LEU A 235 -2.01 -17.73 -1.20
N VAL A 236 -2.49 -18.91 -0.83
CA VAL A 236 -1.66 -19.93 -0.18
C VAL A 236 -1.23 -20.93 -1.25
N LEU A 237 0.06 -21.02 -1.54
CA LEU A 237 0.69 -22.08 -2.32
C LEU A 237 1.10 -23.18 -1.35
N ALA A 238 0.42 -24.33 -1.37
CA ALA A 238 0.64 -25.40 -0.40
C ALA A 238 0.85 -26.75 -1.08
N ASP A 239 1.87 -27.48 -0.65
CA ASP A 239 2.06 -28.88 -1.01
C ASP A 239 1.25 -29.83 -0.08
N GLY A 240 1.19 -31.11 -0.42
CA GLY A 240 0.43 -32.11 0.34
C GLY A 240 0.91 -32.36 1.79
N GLY A 241 2.01 -31.75 2.21
CA GLY A 241 2.57 -31.86 3.57
C GLY A 241 2.06 -30.80 4.55
N CYS A 242 1.19 -29.89 4.11
CA CYS A 242 0.62 -28.83 4.94
C CYS A 242 -0.52 -29.35 5.83
N ASP A 243 -0.67 -28.75 7.01
CA ASP A 243 -1.84 -28.95 7.87
C ASP A 243 -3.04 -28.20 7.27
N PRO A 244 -4.13 -28.90 6.91
CA PRO A 244 -5.31 -28.26 6.31
C PRO A 244 -5.97 -27.23 7.24
N ALA A 245 -5.88 -27.39 8.55
CA ALA A 245 -6.46 -26.45 9.50
C ALA A 245 -5.69 -25.13 9.51
N TRP A 246 -4.36 -25.15 9.35
CA TRP A 246 -3.54 -23.94 9.23
C TRP A 246 -3.84 -23.21 7.94
N VAL A 247 -3.83 -23.91 6.80
CA VAL A 247 -4.16 -23.32 5.49
C VAL A 247 -5.55 -22.68 5.49
N ALA A 248 -6.54 -23.34 6.11
CA ALA A 248 -7.87 -22.78 6.24
C ALA A 248 -7.90 -21.51 7.09
N ALA A 249 -7.15 -21.48 8.21
CA ALA A 249 -7.03 -20.29 9.06
C ALA A 249 -6.38 -19.12 8.32
N ASP A 250 -5.32 -19.37 7.54
CA ASP A 250 -4.63 -18.35 6.75
C ASP A 250 -5.54 -17.79 5.65
N LEU A 251 -6.32 -18.61 4.96
CA LEU A 251 -7.34 -18.14 4.01
C LEU A 251 -8.42 -17.29 4.68
N LEU A 252 -8.80 -17.61 5.92
CA LEU A 252 -9.82 -16.90 6.68
C LEU A 252 -9.32 -15.57 7.24
N SER A 253 -8.01 -15.40 7.46
CA SER A 253 -7.44 -14.13 7.93
C SER A 253 -7.78 -12.97 6.98
N GLN A 254 -7.75 -13.19 5.68
CA GLN A 254 -8.16 -12.20 4.68
C GLN A 254 -9.67 -12.23 4.40
N ALA A 255 -10.30 -13.40 4.40
CA ALA A 255 -11.73 -13.52 4.10
C ALA A 255 -12.63 -12.74 5.09
N GLU A 256 -12.19 -12.55 6.33
CA GLU A 256 -12.94 -11.79 7.33
C GLU A 256 -12.85 -10.26 7.16
N HIS A 257 -11.93 -9.75 6.33
CA HIS A 257 -11.74 -8.31 6.11
C HIS A 257 -12.92 -7.69 5.39
N ASP A 258 -13.32 -8.27 4.25
CA ASP A 258 -14.41 -7.77 3.42
C ASP A 258 -15.07 -8.90 2.63
N LYS A 259 -16.34 -8.72 2.27
CA LYS A 259 -17.08 -9.68 1.42
C LYS A 259 -16.48 -9.86 0.03
N LEU A 260 -15.74 -8.86 -0.46
CA LEU A 260 -15.07 -8.87 -1.74
C LEU A 260 -13.63 -9.43 -1.66
N ALA A 261 -13.13 -9.75 -0.47
CA ALA A 261 -11.82 -10.37 -0.31
C ALA A 261 -11.74 -11.70 -1.07
N SER A 262 -10.56 -12.03 -1.56
CA SER A 262 -10.33 -13.20 -2.42
C SER A 262 -9.31 -14.17 -1.79
N PRO A 263 -9.75 -15.14 -0.99
CA PRO A 263 -8.92 -16.22 -0.48
C PRO A 263 -8.73 -17.31 -1.53
N VAL A 264 -7.50 -17.62 -1.92
CA VAL A 264 -7.17 -18.61 -2.95
C VAL A 264 -6.17 -19.62 -2.41
N LEU A 265 -6.49 -20.91 -2.52
CA LEU A 265 -5.52 -21.99 -2.34
C LEU A 265 -5.07 -22.50 -3.71
N VAL A 266 -3.77 -22.61 -3.92
CA VAL A 266 -3.17 -23.31 -5.07
C VAL A 266 -2.33 -24.45 -4.54
N THR A 267 -2.58 -25.68 -5.02
CA THR A 267 -1.92 -26.89 -4.51
C THR A 267 -1.74 -27.93 -5.58
N ASP A 268 -0.74 -28.78 -5.46
CA ASP A 268 -0.55 -29.99 -6.24
C ASP A 268 -1.19 -31.24 -5.60
N SER A 269 -1.90 -31.06 -4.47
CA SER A 269 -2.51 -32.16 -3.69
C SER A 269 -4.02 -32.06 -3.66
N GLU A 270 -4.73 -32.90 -4.39
CA GLU A 270 -6.18 -32.99 -4.32
C GLU A 270 -6.70 -33.41 -2.92
N ALA A 271 -5.89 -34.20 -2.19
CA ALA A 271 -6.19 -34.60 -0.83
C ALA A 271 -6.20 -33.39 0.12
N LEU A 272 -5.17 -32.54 0.04
CA LEU A 272 -5.11 -31.29 0.81
C LEU A 272 -6.26 -30.35 0.42
N ALA A 273 -6.53 -30.18 -0.88
CA ALA A 273 -7.62 -29.35 -1.38
C ALA A 273 -8.98 -29.69 -0.74
N LYS A 274 -9.32 -30.99 -0.68
CA LYS A 274 -10.56 -31.47 -0.07
C LYS A 274 -10.56 -31.30 1.46
N ALA A 275 -9.42 -31.53 2.11
CA ALA A 275 -9.29 -31.35 3.55
C ALA A 275 -9.45 -29.88 3.96
N VAL A 276 -8.82 -28.94 3.24
CA VAL A 276 -8.97 -27.49 3.48
C VAL A 276 -10.42 -27.05 3.22
N GLN A 277 -11.06 -27.57 2.17
CA GLN A 277 -12.49 -27.28 1.90
C GLN A 277 -13.38 -27.70 3.09
N ALA A 278 -13.09 -28.86 3.70
CA ALA A 278 -13.81 -29.32 4.88
C ALA A 278 -13.51 -28.48 6.13
N GLU A 279 -12.23 -28.11 6.34
CA GLU A 279 -11.81 -27.27 7.46
C GLU A 279 -12.44 -25.87 7.44
N LEU A 280 -12.58 -25.24 6.28
CA LEU A 280 -13.27 -23.96 6.15
C LEU A 280 -14.71 -24.02 6.66
N GLU A 281 -15.43 -25.15 6.42
CA GLU A 281 -16.79 -25.33 6.93
C GLU A 281 -16.84 -25.50 8.46
N VAL A 282 -15.75 -25.97 9.06
CA VAL A 282 -15.61 -26.09 10.52
C VAL A 282 -15.25 -24.74 11.16
N GLN A 283 -14.33 -23.98 10.56
CA GLN A 283 -13.77 -22.78 11.17
C GLN A 283 -14.63 -21.52 10.96
N ILE A 284 -15.23 -21.31 9.78
CA ILE A 284 -16.06 -20.13 9.50
C ILE A 284 -17.14 -19.86 10.56
N PRO A 285 -17.92 -20.86 11.03
CA PRO A 285 -18.96 -20.62 12.04
C PRO A 285 -18.43 -20.15 13.40
N GLN A 286 -17.13 -20.32 13.66
CA GLN A 286 -16.48 -19.94 14.92
C GLN A 286 -16.01 -18.47 14.93
N LEU A 287 -15.98 -17.82 13.77
CA LEU A 287 -15.50 -16.45 13.63
C LEU A 287 -16.55 -15.42 14.08
N PRO A 288 -16.19 -14.37 14.81
CA PRO A 288 -17.09 -13.25 15.09
C PRO A 288 -17.67 -12.60 13.83
N ARG A 289 -16.91 -12.59 12.74
CA ARG A 289 -17.30 -12.03 11.43
C ARG A 289 -17.69 -13.11 10.41
N ALA A 290 -18.24 -14.24 10.86
CA ALA A 290 -18.58 -15.41 10.05
C ALA A 290 -19.37 -15.07 8.76
N ALA A 291 -20.32 -14.13 8.81
CA ALA A 291 -21.13 -13.75 7.66
C ALA A 291 -20.30 -13.07 6.55
N ILE A 292 -19.27 -12.30 6.92
CA ILE A 292 -18.36 -11.65 5.96
C ILE A 292 -17.43 -12.69 5.36
N ALA A 293 -16.76 -13.49 6.20
CA ALA A 293 -15.88 -14.56 5.75
C ALA A 293 -16.61 -15.58 4.85
N ARG A 294 -17.86 -15.94 5.18
CA ARG A 294 -18.69 -16.82 4.37
C ARG A 294 -18.95 -16.24 2.97
N ALA A 295 -19.35 -14.98 2.89
CA ALA A 295 -19.59 -14.32 1.60
C ALA A 295 -18.31 -14.25 0.75
N SER A 296 -17.19 -13.86 1.36
CA SER A 296 -15.88 -13.83 0.70
C SER A 296 -15.49 -15.21 0.12
N VAL A 297 -15.54 -16.26 0.95
CA VAL A 297 -15.17 -17.63 0.58
C VAL A 297 -16.10 -18.22 -0.49
N ASP A 298 -17.42 -18.00 -0.39
CA ASP A 298 -18.39 -18.58 -1.31
C ASP A 298 -18.42 -17.87 -2.68
N ASP A 299 -18.25 -16.54 -2.69
CA ASP A 299 -18.37 -15.73 -3.90
C ASP A 299 -17.02 -15.54 -4.63
N ASN A 300 -15.93 -15.37 -3.88
CA ASN A 300 -14.62 -15.01 -4.43
C ASN A 300 -13.53 -16.06 -4.18
N GLY A 301 -13.70 -16.90 -3.15
CA GLY A 301 -12.73 -17.95 -2.82
C GLY A 301 -12.60 -19.03 -3.88
N LYS A 302 -11.38 -19.55 -4.05
CA LYS A 302 -11.08 -20.65 -4.97
C LYS A 302 -10.04 -21.61 -4.40
N ILE A 303 -10.22 -22.89 -4.70
CA ILE A 303 -9.17 -23.90 -4.56
C ILE A 303 -8.80 -24.36 -5.97
N ILE A 304 -7.53 -24.22 -6.32
CA ILE A 304 -7.00 -24.57 -7.64
C ILE A 304 -6.02 -25.72 -7.48
N VAL A 305 -6.34 -26.87 -8.06
CA VAL A 305 -5.48 -28.04 -8.06
C VAL A 305 -4.66 -28.09 -9.35
N CYS A 306 -3.35 -28.20 -9.20
CA CYS A 306 -2.37 -28.28 -10.29
C CYS A 306 -1.78 -29.69 -10.39
N THR A 307 -1.21 -30.03 -11.54
CA THR A 307 -0.59 -31.33 -11.77
C THR A 307 0.72 -31.53 -10.99
N ASP A 308 1.41 -30.45 -10.71
CA ASP A 308 2.67 -30.42 -9.98
C ASP A 308 2.96 -29.01 -9.41
N LEU A 309 4.01 -28.89 -8.58
CA LEU A 309 4.40 -27.65 -7.94
C LEU A 309 4.80 -26.54 -8.94
N HIS A 310 5.43 -26.87 -10.08
CA HIS A 310 5.80 -25.85 -11.08
C HIS A 310 4.55 -25.24 -11.73
N LYS A 311 3.53 -26.04 -12.01
CA LYS A 311 2.22 -25.56 -12.47
C LYS A 311 1.52 -24.72 -11.41
N ALA A 312 1.66 -25.08 -10.15
CA ALA A 312 1.13 -24.28 -9.04
C ALA A 312 1.81 -22.91 -8.95
N ILE A 313 3.12 -22.84 -9.13
CA ILE A 313 3.88 -21.57 -9.19
C ILE A 313 3.49 -20.75 -10.43
N GLU A 314 3.26 -21.39 -11.58
CA GLU A 314 2.75 -20.71 -12.78
C GLU A 314 1.39 -20.04 -12.48
N ALA A 315 0.49 -20.75 -11.83
CA ALA A 315 -0.80 -20.21 -11.40
C ALA A 315 -0.63 -19.01 -10.45
N CYS A 316 0.26 -19.08 -9.45
CA CYS A 316 0.58 -17.97 -8.56
C CYS A 316 1.07 -16.73 -9.33
N ASN A 317 1.98 -16.91 -10.29
CA ASN A 317 2.49 -15.82 -11.12
C ASN A 317 1.42 -15.20 -12.04
N ILE A 318 0.46 -16.00 -12.52
CA ILE A 318 -0.70 -15.52 -13.29
C ILE A 318 -1.62 -14.71 -12.39
N ILE A 319 -1.87 -15.17 -11.18
CA ILE A 319 -2.71 -14.47 -10.20
C ILE A 319 -2.06 -13.18 -9.75
N ALA A 320 -0.75 -13.19 -9.51
CA ALA A 320 -0.01 -12.03 -8.96
C ALA A 320 -0.70 -11.46 -7.70
N PRO A 321 -0.79 -12.24 -6.61
CA PRO A 321 -1.58 -11.89 -5.43
C PRO A 321 -0.94 -10.78 -4.62
N GLU A 322 -1.76 -10.16 -3.76
CA GLU A 322 -1.31 -9.24 -2.72
C GLU A 322 -0.41 -9.96 -1.71
N HIS A 323 -0.93 -10.98 -1.04
CA HIS A 323 -0.21 -11.85 -0.10
C HIS A 323 0.00 -13.21 -0.74
N LEU A 324 1.24 -13.71 -0.75
CA LEU A 324 1.58 -15.05 -1.21
C LEU A 324 2.28 -15.83 -0.09
N GLU A 325 1.58 -16.79 0.50
CA GLU A 325 2.19 -17.76 1.40
C GLU A 325 2.73 -18.96 0.61
N VAL A 326 3.99 -19.31 0.80
CA VAL A 326 4.69 -20.41 0.13
C VAL A 326 4.91 -21.54 1.13
N CYS A 327 3.85 -22.31 1.37
CA CYS A 327 3.78 -23.39 2.35
C CYS A 327 4.23 -24.73 1.75
N VAL A 328 5.47 -24.80 1.27
CA VAL A 328 6.06 -26.00 0.67
C VAL A 328 7.27 -26.49 1.46
N GLU A 329 7.77 -27.70 1.15
CA GLU A 329 8.89 -28.31 1.89
C GLU A 329 10.18 -27.48 1.74
N ASP A 330 10.50 -27.00 0.53
CA ASP A 330 11.66 -26.13 0.27
C ASP A 330 11.21 -24.79 -0.31
N PRO A 331 10.79 -23.82 0.52
CA PRO A 331 10.29 -22.53 0.04
C PRO A 331 11.39 -21.65 -0.57
N PHE A 332 12.65 -21.79 -0.15
CA PHE A 332 13.78 -21.06 -0.74
C PHE A 332 14.18 -21.60 -2.11
N GLY A 333 13.98 -22.90 -2.35
CA GLY A 333 14.25 -23.53 -3.64
C GLY A 333 13.36 -22.97 -4.76
N VAL A 334 12.13 -22.57 -4.43
CA VAL A 334 11.16 -22.04 -5.40
C VAL A 334 11.07 -20.52 -5.44
N LEU A 335 11.72 -19.82 -4.51
CA LEU A 335 11.61 -18.34 -4.38
C LEU A 335 11.93 -17.61 -5.69
N ASN A 336 12.94 -18.05 -6.43
CA ASN A 336 13.36 -17.42 -7.70
C ASN A 336 12.39 -17.67 -8.86
N GLU A 337 11.47 -18.61 -8.75
CA GLU A 337 10.43 -18.90 -9.74
C GLU A 337 9.21 -18.01 -9.55
N ILE A 338 9.04 -17.42 -8.35
CA ILE A 338 7.98 -16.48 -8.02
C ILE A 338 8.36 -15.10 -8.56
N LYS A 339 7.55 -14.57 -9.46
CA LYS A 339 7.82 -13.30 -10.16
C LYS A 339 6.89 -12.18 -9.75
N ASN A 340 5.67 -12.52 -9.38
CA ASN A 340 4.60 -11.55 -9.16
C ASN A 340 3.88 -11.85 -7.85
N ALA A 341 4.22 -11.13 -6.79
CA ALA A 341 3.51 -11.12 -5.52
C ALA A 341 3.75 -9.79 -4.81
N GLY A 342 2.80 -9.29 -4.06
CA GLY A 342 2.98 -8.09 -3.23
C GLY A 342 3.92 -8.40 -2.06
N SER A 343 3.64 -9.43 -1.27
CA SER A 343 4.51 -9.94 -0.23
C SER A 343 4.60 -11.47 -0.31
N ILE A 344 5.77 -12.04 0.03
CA ILE A 344 6.03 -13.48 -0.03
C ILE A 344 6.38 -13.97 1.37
N PHE A 345 5.59 -14.92 1.88
CA PHE A 345 5.74 -15.54 3.20
C PHE A 345 6.32 -16.94 3.01
N LEU A 346 7.53 -17.20 3.49
CA LEU A 346 8.27 -18.41 3.18
C LEU A 346 8.19 -19.45 4.29
N GLY A 347 7.52 -20.56 3.98
CA GLY A 347 7.42 -21.72 4.87
C GLY A 347 6.13 -21.78 5.68
N ARG A 348 5.87 -22.96 6.25
CA ARG A 348 4.60 -23.31 6.92
C ARG A 348 4.38 -22.62 8.27
N ASN A 349 5.39 -21.91 8.81
CA ASN A 349 5.33 -21.25 10.11
C ASN A 349 5.25 -19.70 9.99
N VAL A 350 4.91 -19.19 8.82
CA VAL A 350 4.90 -17.75 8.53
C VAL A 350 3.51 -17.37 8.03
N PRO A 351 2.52 -17.26 8.94
CA PRO A 351 1.19 -16.80 8.57
C PRO A 351 1.21 -15.33 8.17
N GLU A 352 0.27 -14.92 7.35
CA GLU A 352 0.13 -13.54 6.86
C GLU A 352 0.12 -12.52 8.01
N ALA A 353 -0.58 -12.78 9.09
CA ALA A 353 -0.65 -11.91 10.27
C ALA A 353 0.72 -11.56 10.88
N LEU A 354 1.74 -12.43 10.72
CA LEU A 354 3.10 -12.11 11.15
C LEU A 354 3.67 -10.93 10.38
N GLY A 355 3.46 -10.88 9.05
CA GLY A 355 3.88 -9.77 8.20
C GLY A 355 3.07 -8.52 8.47
N ASP A 356 1.76 -8.66 8.59
CA ASP A 356 0.85 -7.53 8.76
C ASP A 356 1.06 -6.74 10.05
N TYR A 357 1.53 -7.40 11.11
CA TYR A 357 1.61 -6.75 12.41
C TYR A 357 3.03 -6.58 12.96
N PHE A 358 3.97 -7.48 12.65
CA PHE A 358 5.15 -7.56 13.50
C PHE A 358 6.50 -7.77 12.80
N ALA A 359 6.57 -8.50 11.69
CA ALA A 359 7.83 -8.92 11.08
C ALA A 359 8.69 -7.77 10.52
N GLY A 360 8.08 -6.68 10.07
CA GLY A 360 8.78 -5.51 9.56
C GLY A 360 8.56 -5.15 8.11
N PRO A 361 8.42 -6.09 7.14
CA PRO A 361 7.96 -5.77 5.79
C PRO A 361 6.61 -5.07 5.79
N ASN A 362 6.37 -4.21 4.80
CA ASN A 362 5.16 -3.40 4.74
C ASN A 362 3.93 -4.20 4.31
N HIS A 363 2.79 -3.92 4.92
CA HIS A 363 1.51 -4.55 4.59
C HIS A 363 0.63 -3.71 3.64
N THR A 364 1.05 -2.49 3.28
CA THR A 364 0.39 -1.71 2.23
C THR A 364 0.89 -2.23 0.88
N LEU A 365 0.16 -3.20 0.34
CA LEU A 365 0.58 -4.06 -0.76
C LEU A 365 -0.21 -3.79 -2.04
N PRO A 366 0.38 -4.07 -3.22
CA PRO A 366 -0.32 -3.99 -4.49
C PRO A 366 -1.36 -5.09 -4.61
N THR A 367 -2.63 -4.71 -4.79
CA THR A 367 -3.79 -5.59 -4.96
C THR A 367 -4.17 -5.75 -6.44
N SER A 368 -5.13 -6.60 -6.73
CA SER A 368 -5.77 -6.70 -8.05
C SER A 368 -4.80 -7.00 -9.21
N GLY A 369 -3.76 -7.80 -8.91
CA GLY A 369 -2.76 -8.20 -9.88
C GLY A 369 -1.74 -7.12 -10.23
N THR A 370 -1.77 -5.97 -9.56
CA THR A 370 -0.81 -4.87 -9.79
C THR A 370 0.59 -5.20 -9.28
N ALA A 371 0.76 -6.29 -8.52
CA ALA A 371 2.08 -6.84 -8.15
C ALA A 371 2.97 -7.19 -9.37
N ARG A 372 2.41 -7.19 -10.58
CA ARG A 372 3.17 -7.32 -11.85
C ARG A 372 4.03 -6.10 -12.17
N PHE A 373 3.71 -4.92 -11.62
CA PHE A 373 4.38 -3.65 -11.94
C PHE A 373 4.43 -2.68 -10.75
N SER A 374 3.82 -3.02 -9.62
CA SER A 374 3.85 -2.24 -8.39
C SER A 374 4.52 -3.03 -7.28
N SER A 375 5.08 -2.31 -6.30
CA SER A 375 5.74 -2.86 -5.12
C SER A 375 4.95 -2.53 -3.84
N PRO A 376 5.23 -3.21 -2.72
CA PRO A 376 4.81 -2.76 -1.40
C PRO A 376 5.27 -1.32 -1.13
N LEU A 377 4.52 -0.62 -0.30
CA LEU A 377 4.92 0.70 0.18
C LEU A 377 6.29 0.62 0.85
N GLY A 378 7.19 1.52 0.50
CA GLY A 378 8.54 1.53 1.04
C GLY A 378 9.17 2.91 1.01
N VAL A 379 10.46 2.98 1.35
CA VAL A 379 11.23 4.24 1.34
C VAL A 379 11.23 4.90 -0.04
N ASP A 380 11.23 4.11 -1.10
CA ASP A 380 11.21 4.59 -2.49
C ASP A 380 9.99 5.45 -2.83
N ASP A 381 8.87 5.22 -2.15
CA ASP A 381 7.63 5.98 -2.33
C ASP A 381 7.75 7.42 -1.83
N PHE A 382 8.66 7.67 -0.91
CA PHE A 382 8.84 8.95 -0.23
C PHE A 382 10.09 9.70 -0.68
N VAL A 383 10.81 9.20 -1.69
CA VAL A 383 11.98 9.87 -2.27
C VAL A 383 11.79 10.14 -3.75
N LYS A 384 12.38 11.23 -4.21
CA LYS A 384 12.50 11.56 -5.64
C LYS A 384 13.95 11.54 -6.06
N LYS A 385 14.19 11.17 -7.32
CA LYS A 385 15.50 11.02 -7.93
C LYS A 385 15.71 12.16 -8.91
N SER A 386 16.81 12.94 -8.74
CA SER A 386 17.19 13.98 -9.68
C SER A 386 18.58 13.68 -10.23
N SER A 387 18.69 13.66 -11.56
CA SER A 387 19.98 13.57 -12.23
C SER A 387 20.65 14.94 -12.20
N PHE A 388 21.96 14.96 -12.03
CA PHE A 388 22.77 16.14 -12.24
C PHE A 388 23.93 15.84 -13.18
N LEU A 389 24.30 16.85 -13.95
CA LEU A 389 25.40 16.77 -14.89
C LEU A 389 26.22 18.07 -14.84
N TYR A 390 27.51 17.92 -14.96
CA TYR A 390 28.44 19.00 -15.07
C TYR A 390 29.46 18.67 -16.17
N TYR A 391 29.77 19.66 -17.00
CA TYR A 391 30.82 19.59 -18.03
C TYR A 391 31.68 20.81 -17.90
N THR A 392 33.04 20.65 -17.97
CA THR A 392 33.93 21.76 -18.20
C THR A 392 33.71 22.29 -19.63
N ARG A 393 34.18 23.51 -19.90
CA ARG A 393 34.12 24.11 -21.23
C ARG A 393 34.77 23.21 -22.28
N ASP A 394 35.98 22.72 -22.00
CA ASP A 394 36.75 21.87 -22.92
C ASP A 394 36.06 20.55 -23.17
N ALA A 395 35.51 19.92 -22.15
CA ALA A 395 34.75 18.67 -22.31
C ALA A 395 33.45 18.85 -23.12
N LEU A 396 32.78 20.00 -22.97
CA LEU A 396 31.61 20.32 -23.77
C LEU A 396 31.97 20.58 -25.23
N GLU A 397 33.08 21.30 -25.49
CA GLU A 397 33.55 21.63 -26.83
C GLU A 397 33.80 20.38 -27.69
N VAL A 398 34.36 19.33 -27.09
CA VAL A 398 34.57 18.03 -27.78
C VAL A 398 33.25 17.40 -28.29
N VAL A 399 32.16 17.57 -27.59
CA VAL A 399 30.87 16.91 -27.93
C VAL A 399 29.86 17.86 -28.59
N ALA A 400 30.09 19.16 -28.53
CA ALA A 400 29.20 20.22 -29.04
C ALA A 400 28.74 20.00 -30.49
N PRO A 401 29.67 19.70 -31.47
CA PRO A 401 29.24 19.46 -32.85
C PRO A 401 28.25 18.30 -33.01
N ARG A 402 28.45 17.25 -32.21
CA ARG A 402 27.55 16.07 -32.25
C ARG A 402 26.17 16.37 -31.66
N ILE A 403 26.14 17.17 -30.61
CA ILE A 403 24.87 17.62 -29.98
C ILE A 403 24.10 18.49 -30.98
N ALA A 404 24.81 19.44 -31.65
CA ALA A 404 24.18 20.31 -32.64
C ALA A 404 23.63 19.54 -33.83
N ASP A 405 24.40 18.60 -34.44
CA ASP A 405 23.95 17.74 -35.54
C ASP A 405 22.71 16.92 -35.12
N PHE A 406 22.70 16.36 -33.90
CA PHE A 406 21.57 15.59 -33.39
C PHE A 406 20.29 16.45 -33.30
N ALA A 407 20.41 17.63 -32.69
CA ALA A 407 19.30 18.55 -32.52
C ALA A 407 18.76 19.09 -33.88
N GLU A 408 19.66 19.36 -34.85
CA GLU A 408 19.27 19.80 -36.20
C GLU A 408 18.51 18.70 -36.95
N ARG A 409 18.90 17.44 -36.84
CA ARG A 409 18.17 16.30 -37.42
C ARG A 409 16.78 16.09 -36.82
N GLU A 410 16.57 16.51 -35.58
CA GLU A 410 15.25 16.54 -34.94
C GLU A 410 14.46 17.82 -35.32
N GLY A 411 15.04 18.74 -36.06
CA GLY A 411 14.44 20.02 -36.41
C GLY A 411 14.43 21.04 -35.26
N LEU A 412 15.26 20.80 -34.23
CA LEU A 412 15.32 21.61 -33.01
C LEU A 412 16.50 22.58 -33.02
N HIS A 413 16.46 23.55 -33.91
CA HIS A 413 17.57 24.51 -34.13
C HIS A 413 17.93 25.33 -32.88
N ALA A 414 16.98 25.65 -32.00
CA ALA A 414 17.28 26.35 -30.76
C ALA A 414 18.10 25.47 -29.78
N HIS A 415 17.92 24.14 -29.80
CA HIS A 415 18.75 23.20 -29.03
C HIS A 415 20.17 23.17 -29.57
N ALA A 416 20.36 23.09 -30.89
CA ALA A 416 21.67 23.21 -31.53
C ALA A 416 22.34 24.53 -31.17
N ARG A 417 21.63 25.64 -31.30
CA ARG A 417 22.14 27.00 -30.96
C ARG A 417 22.50 27.12 -29.50
N SER A 418 21.77 26.50 -28.60
CA SER A 418 22.08 26.56 -27.16
C SER A 418 23.47 26.01 -26.83
N VAL A 419 24.02 25.13 -27.67
CA VAL A 419 25.37 24.58 -27.51
C VAL A 419 26.40 25.44 -28.26
N THR A 420 26.13 25.73 -29.54
CA THR A 420 27.12 26.43 -30.42
C THR A 420 27.42 27.83 -29.95
N ILE A 421 26.45 28.58 -29.43
CA ILE A 421 26.63 29.98 -28.92
C ILE A 421 27.68 30.07 -27.80
N ARG A 422 28.00 28.97 -27.12
CA ARG A 422 29.01 28.95 -26.04
C ARG A 422 30.44 29.01 -26.54
N TYR A 423 30.66 28.92 -27.86
CA TYR A 423 31.94 28.93 -28.55
C TYR A 423 32.11 30.07 -29.55
N GLU A 424 31.11 30.92 -29.66
CA GLU A 424 31.22 32.21 -30.38
C GLU A 424 31.70 33.30 -29.43
#